data_64177e7046b00ea47a1d6789b035842c
#
_entry.id   64177e7046b00ea47a1d6789b035842c
#
_cell.length_a   1.000
_cell.length_b   1.000
_cell.length_c   1.000
_cell.angle_alpha   90.00
_cell.angle_beta   90.00
_cell.angle_gamma   90.00
#
_symmetry.space_group_name_H-M   'P 1'
#
loop_
_entity.id
_entity.type
_entity.pdbx_description
1 polymer ?
#
loop_
_entity_poly.entity_id
_entity_poly.type
_entity_poly.pdbx_seq_one_letter_code
_entity_poly.pdbx_strand_id
1 'polypeptide(L)'
;MTTDTDDLVRQGQSLLSPDQLDLGQRHPRQLLVQSFIHGAYHSQAIAAWQGKPLARFSWEREVATLPYKGQTSVLRFVRSPETAAYSETLCEAFGISGFCNVQFVLDQDGRAYLLELNRRIVTHMHMGERVGADLAAAIARQLRGLPPAPRTELLSESGPSVAIFPREWLRDPHSRWLYEHPSDLPWDEPALIKALLAMLH
;
A
#
# COMPACT_ATOMS: atom_id res chain seq x y z
N MET A 1 -7.89 16.35 -13.45
CA MET A 1 -6.73 17.18 -13.09
C MET A 1 -6.87 18.48 -13.83
N THR A 2 -6.76 19.59 -13.13
CA THR A 2 -6.81 20.89 -13.78
C THR A 2 -5.43 21.51 -13.84
N THR A 3 -5.13 22.19 -14.95
CA THR A 3 -3.93 23.02 -15.14
C THR A 3 -4.24 24.50 -15.06
N ASP A 4 -5.54 24.84 -14.89
CA ASP A 4 -6.02 26.20 -14.79
C ASP A 4 -6.03 26.66 -13.33
N THR A 5 -5.39 27.79 -13.04
CA THR A 5 -5.31 28.38 -11.71
C THR A 5 -6.68 28.75 -11.16
N ASP A 6 -7.59 29.26 -11.99
CA ASP A 6 -8.93 29.66 -11.57
C ASP A 6 -9.79 28.45 -11.19
N ASP A 7 -9.59 27.32 -11.88
CA ASP A 7 -10.25 26.08 -11.54
C ASP A 7 -9.70 25.47 -10.25
N LEU A 8 -8.38 25.53 -10.03
CA LEU A 8 -7.76 25.15 -8.75
C LEU A 8 -8.30 25.95 -7.57
N VAL A 9 -8.43 27.26 -7.73
CA VAL A 9 -9.00 28.14 -6.69
C VAL A 9 -10.45 27.77 -6.41
N ARG A 10 -11.25 27.55 -7.45
CA ARG A 10 -12.67 27.15 -7.34
C ARG A 10 -12.84 25.80 -6.64
N GLN A 11 -12.04 24.81 -7.02
CA GLN A 11 -12.03 23.50 -6.36
C GLN A 11 -11.58 23.60 -4.91
N GLY A 12 -10.55 24.39 -4.63
CA GLY A 12 -10.07 24.66 -3.27
C GLY A 12 -11.15 25.30 -2.40
N GLN A 13 -11.85 26.31 -2.91
CA GLN A 13 -12.97 26.96 -2.20
C GLN A 13 -14.12 25.98 -1.92
N SER A 14 -14.45 25.12 -2.89
CA SER A 14 -15.47 24.08 -2.70
C SER A 14 -15.08 23.09 -1.60
N LEU A 15 -13.83 22.64 -1.55
CA LEU A 15 -13.32 21.73 -0.52
C LEU A 15 -13.28 22.38 0.88
N LEU A 16 -13.16 23.69 0.96
CA LEU A 16 -13.17 24.45 2.21
C LEU A 16 -14.59 24.86 2.65
N SER A 17 -15.63 24.53 1.86
CA SER A 17 -17.00 24.91 2.20
C SER A 17 -17.49 24.18 3.46
N PRO A 18 -18.37 24.83 4.29
CA PRO A 18 -18.89 24.23 5.52
C PRO A 18 -19.56 22.88 5.32
N ASP A 19 -20.27 22.71 4.21
CA ASP A 19 -21.09 21.52 3.92
C ASP A 19 -20.27 20.27 3.61
N GLN A 20 -18.99 20.42 3.23
CA GLN A 20 -18.09 19.30 2.91
C GLN A 20 -17.19 18.87 4.08
N LEU A 21 -17.15 19.61 5.18
CA LEU A 21 -16.17 19.45 6.25
C LEU A 21 -16.79 19.33 7.64
N ASP A 22 -17.88 18.58 7.78
CA ASP A 22 -18.40 18.20 9.09
C ASP A 22 -17.58 17.07 9.72
N LEU A 23 -16.34 17.36 10.07
CA LEU A 23 -15.46 16.43 10.78
C LEU A 23 -15.14 16.89 12.22
N GLY A 24 -15.87 17.86 12.78
CA GLY A 24 -15.67 18.30 14.15
C GLY A 24 -14.27 18.86 14.46
N GLN A 25 -13.52 19.29 13.45
CA GLN A 25 -12.14 19.71 13.61
C GLN A 25 -12.03 21.15 14.13
N ARG A 26 -11.28 21.32 15.21
CA ARG A 26 -11.00 22.62 15.85
C ARG A 26 -9.82 23.38 15.21
N HIS A 27 -9.26 22.90 14.10
CA HIS A 27 -8.09 23.51 13.48
C HIS A 27 -8.46 24.41 12.30
N PRO A 28 -7.66 25.44 12.01
CA PRO A 28 -7.86 26.28 10.83
C PRO A 28 -7.80 25.39 9.58
N ARG A 29 -8.74 25.61 8.67
CA ARG A 29 -8.85 24.84 7.43
C ARG A 29 -7.69 25.21 6.52
N GLN A 30 -6.87 24.22 6.21
CA GLN A 30 -5.73 24.38 5.32
C GLN A 30 -5.80 23.34 4.20
N LEU A 31 -5.50 23.77 2.99
CA LEU A 31 -5.33 22.89 1.85
C LEU A 31 -3.85 22.80 1.49
N LEU A 32 -3.38 21.59 1.27
CA LEU A 32 -2.08 21.33 0.70
C LEU A 32 -2.24 21.13 -0.82
N VAL A 33 -1.57 21.99 -1.60
CA VAL A 33 -1.51 21.88 -3.05
C VAL A 33 -0.13 21.38 -3.44
N GLN A 34 -0.07 20.28 -4.19
CA GLN A 34 1.16 19.65 -4.62
C GLN A 34 1.15 19.41 -6.12
N SER A 35 2.31 19.42 -6.74
CA SER A 35 2.46 18.97 -8.13
C SER A 35 2.06 17.51 -8.26
N PHE A 36 1.31 17.19 -9.31
CA PHE A 36 0.99 15.80 -9.61
C PHE A 36 2.18 15.12 -10.31
N ILE A 37 2.62 14.01 -9.76
CA ILE A 37 3.69 13.20 -10.35
C ILE A 37 3.05 12.05 -11.13
N HIS A 38 3.32 12.03 -12.44
CA HIS A 38 2.95 10.91 -13.30
C HIS A 38 3.96 9.79 -13.14
N GLY A 39 3.50 8.57 -12.82
CA GLY A 39 4.42 7.45 -12.62
C GLY A 39 3.77 6.19 -12.09
N ALA A 40 4.60 5.18 -11.83
CA ALA A 40 4.19 3.91 -11.25
C ALA A 40 4.04 4.04 -9.73
N TYR A 41 2.97 3.45 -9.20
CA TYR A 41 2.71 3.47 -7.76
C TYR A 41 3.41 2.28 -7.10
N HIS A 42 4.40 2.56 -6.28
CA HIS A 42 5.18 1.59 -5.54
C HIS A 42 4.89 1.64 -4.04
N SER A 43 5.09 0.52 -3.35
CA SER A 43 4.90 0.44 -1.92
C SER A 43 5.88 -0.53 -1.27
N GLN A 44 6.28 -0.19 -0.04
CA GLN A 44 7.08 -1.02 0.85
C GLN A 44 6.24 -1.39 2.07
N ALA A 45 5.95 -2.67 2.25
CA ALA A 45 5.34 -3.20 3.47
C ALA A 45 6.44 -3.71 4.39
N ILE A 46 6.44 -3.28 5.64
CA ILE A 46 7.58 -3.46 6.55
C ILE A 46 7.08 -3.86 7.94
N ALA A 47 7.76 -4.86 8.53
CA ALA A 47 7.78 -5.10 9.96
C ALA A 47 9.10 -4.56 10.51
N ALA A 48 9.07 -3.68 11.50
CA ALA A 48 10.25 -3.06 12.09
C ALA A 48 10.22 -3.14 13.63
N TRP A 49 11.38 -3.00 14.25
CA TRP A 49 11.52 -2.91 15.69
C TRP A 49 12.60 -1.88 16.05
N GLN A 50 12.22 -0.86 16.81
CA GLN A 50 13.11 0.24 17.21
C GLN A 50 13.87 0.84 16.00
N GLY A 51 13.15 1.10 14.92
CA GLY A 51 13.69 1.66 13.69
C GLY A 51 14.37 0.66 12.74
N LYS A 52 14.61 -0.58 13.17
CA LYS A 52 15.28 -1.59 12.34
C LYS A 52 14.28 -2.50 11.65
N PRO A 53 14.28 -2.58 10.29
CA PRO A 53 13.44 -3.52 9.56
C PRO A 53 13.79 -4.96 9.91
N LEU A 54 12.79 -5.77 10.28
CA LEU A 54 12.88 -7.20 10.53
C LEU A 54 12.58 -8.02 9.27
N ALA A 55 11.52 -7.62 8.56
CA ALA A 55 11.12 -8.19 7.27
C ALA A 55 10.45 -7.11 6.43
N ARG A 56 10.53 -7.24 5.12
CA ARG A 56 9.89 -6.33 4.16
C ARG A 56 9.66 -6.98 2.82
N PHE A 57 8.72 -6.44 2.07
CA PHE A 57 8.54 -6.73 0.65
C PHE A 57 8.06 -5.49 -0.09
N SER A 58 8.35 -5.46 -1.38
CA SER A 58 7.96 -4.39 -2.30
C SER A 58 6.91 -4.87 -3.27
N TRP A 59 5.99 -4.00 -3.62
CA TRP A 59 5.01 -4.25 -4.66
C TRP A 59 4.69 -2.96 -5.42
N GLU A 60 4.21 -3.13 -6.64
CA GLU A 60 3.67 -2.03 -7.43
C GLU A 60 2.19 -2.26 -7.73
N ARG A 61 1.47 -1.18 -7.99
CA ARG A 61 0.08 -1.22 -8.40
C ARG A 61 0.01 -1.60 -9.88
N GLU A 62 -0.60 -2.74 -10.17
CA GLU A 62 -0.87 -3.17 -11.54
C GLU A 62 -2.25 -2.72 -11.99
N VAL A 63 -3.26 -2.84 -11.11
CA VAL A 63 -4.62 -2.37 -11.38
C VAL A 63 -5.15 -1.60 -10.18
N ALA A 64 -5.86 -0.51 -10.46
CA ALA A 64 -6.60 0.27 -9.47
C ALA A 64 -8.10 0.18 -9.71
N THR A 65 -8.90 0.29 -8.64
CA THR A 65 -10.37 0.28 -8.72
C THR A 65 -10.91 1.48 -9.51
N LEU A 66 -10.21 2.61 -9.48
CA LEU A 66 -10.49 3.81 -10.28
C LEU A 66 -9.17 4.40 -10.79
N PRO A 67 -9.13 4.98 -11.99
CA PRO A 67 -7.95 5.66 -12.49
C PRO A 67 -7.48 6.75 -11.51
N TYR A 68 -6.19 6.76 -11.20
CA TYR A 68 -5.46 7.75 -10.37
C TYR A 68 -5.90 7.89 -8.91
N LYS A 69 -7.14 7.53 -8.53
CA LYS A 69 -7.68 7.72 -7.17
C LYS A 69 -8.06 6.43 -6.45
N GLY A 70 -8.15 5.33 -7.20
CA GLY A 70 -8.66 4.06 -6.68
C GLY A 70 -7.68 3.34 -5.77
N GLN A 71 -8.22 2.44 -4.99
CA GLN A 71 -7.43 1.47 -4.23
C GLN A 71 -6.80 0.46 -5.19
N THR A 72 -5.66 -0.10 -4.82
CA THR A 72 -5.05 -1.20 -5.57
C THR A 72 -5.97 -2.42 -5.52
N SER A 73 -6.31 -2.96 -6.67
CA SER A 73 -7.09 -4.20 -6.82
C SER A 73 -6.27 -5.37 -7.35
N VAL A 74 -5.16 -5.08 -8.04
CA VAL A 74 -4.12 -6.05 -8.37
C VAL A 74 -2.77 -5.44 -8.04
N LEU A 75 -1.97 -6.15 -7.30
CA LEU A 75 -0.57 -5.80 -7.04
C LEU A 75 0.36 -6.78 -7.74
N ARG A 76 1.56 -6.34 -8.09
CA ARG A 76 2.67 -7.17 -8.53
C ARG A 76 3.84 -7.01 -7.56
N PHE A 77 4.41 -8.12 -7.11
CA PHE A 77 5.64 -8.08 -6.33
C PHE A 77 6.79 -7.61 -7.22
N VAL A 78 7.60 -6.70 -6.72
CA VAL A 78 8.74 -6.14 -7.45
C VAL A 78 9.95 -6.03 -6.55
N ARG A 79 11.13 -6.06 -7.15
CA ARG A 79 12.37 -5.67 -6.48
C ARG A 79 12.55 -4.16 -6.64
N SER A 80 12.61 -3.42 -5.55
CA SER A 80 12.78 -1.96 -5.57
C SER A 80 13.76 -1.53 -4.48
N PRO A 81 15.08 -1.68 -4.73
CA PRO A 81 16.11 -1.40 -3.72
C PRO A 81 16.15 0.07 -3.30
N GLU A 82 15.87 0.99 -4.21
CA GLU A 82 15.85 2.42 -3.90
C GLU A 82 14.74 2.78 -2.90
N THR A 83 13.49 2.41 -3.19
CA THR A 83 12.38 2.68 -2.27
C THR A 83 12.52 1.91 -0.96
N ALA A 84 13.19 0.76 -0.98
CA ALA A 84 13.54 0.01 0.21
C ALA A 84 14.52 0.79 1.11
N ALA A 85 15.60 1.35 0.54
CA ALA A 85 16.57 2.14 1.27
C ALA A 85 15.94 3.40 1.89
N TYR A 86 15.11 4.12 1.14
CA TYR A 86 14.36 5.27 1.67
C TYR A 86 13.43 4.86 2.82
N SER A 87 12.77 3.73 2.70
CA SER A 87 11.87 3.23 3.74
C SER A 87 12.61 2.79 4.99
N GLU A 88 13.80 2.20 4.87
CA GLU A 88 14.68 1.89 6.01
C GLU A 88 15.10 3.16 6.75
N THR A 89 15.50 4.20 6.01
CA THR A 89 15.84 5.53 6.57
C THR A 89 14.65 6.12 7.34
N LEU A 90 13.44 6.03 6.80
CA LEU A 90 12.24 6.50 7.48
C LEU A 90 11.92 5.68 8.74
N CYS A 91 12.08 4.35 8.68
CA CYS A 91 11.91 3.51 9.86
C CYS A 91 12.86 3.90 11.00
N GLU A 92 14.12 4.14 10.68
CA GLU A 92 15.15 4.56 11.64
C GLU A 92 14.84 5.95 12.20
N ALA A 93 14.61 6.94 11.33
CA ALA A 93 14.35 8.33 11.71
C ALA A 93 13.14 8.48 12.65
N PHE A 94 12.10 7.65 12.46
CA PHE A 94 10.89 7.67 13.29
C PHE A 94 10.86 6.61 14.39
N GLY A 95 11.93 5.83 14.57
CA GLY A 95 12.03 4.78 15.60
C GLY A 95 10.90 3.76 15.52
N ILE A 96 10.46 3.37 14.29
CA ILE A 96 9.25 2.58 14.09
C ILE A 96 9.38 1.20 14.75
N SER A 97 8.36 0.83 15.53
CA SER A 97 8.17 -0.54 16.04
C SER A 97 6.77 -1.01 15.66
N GLY A 98 6.69 -2.21 15.07
CA GLY A 98 5.46 -2.79 14.53
C GLY A 98 5.41 -2.74 13.00
N PHE A 99 4.21 -2.52 12.44
CA PHE A 99 3.98 -2.54 11.00
C PHE A 99 3.93 -1.12 10.43
N CYS A 100 4.53 -0.94 9.28
CA CYS A 100 4.35 0.28 8.50
C CYS A 100 4.32 -0.02 7.00
N ASN A 101 3.72 0.90 6.25
CA ASN A 101 3.67 0.85 4.81
C ASN A 101 4.07 2.21 4.25
N VAL A 102 5.11 2.24 3.43
CA VAL A 102 5.63 3.47 2.79
C VAL A 102 5.25 3.44 1.32
N GLN A 103 4.65 4.51 0.85
CA GLN A 103 4.13 4.59 -0.52
C GLN A 103 4.88 5.65 -1.32
N PHE A 104 5.16 5.32 -2.58
CA PHE A 104 5.91 6.15 -3.51
C PHE A 104 5.23 6.20 -4.88
N VAL A 105 5.53 7.26 -5.63
CA VAL A 105 5.39 7.26 -7.09
C VAL A 105 6.79 7.27 -7.68
N LEU A 106 7.05 6.38 -8.62
CA LEU A 106 8.25 6.40 -9.44
C LEU A 106 7.90 7.06 -10.78
N ASP A 107 8.58 8.17 -11.10
CA ASP A 107 8.40 8.86 -12.37
C ASP A 107 9.01 8.05 -13.55
N GLN A 108 8.94 8.62 -14.76
CA GLN A 108 9.44 7.97 -15.98
C GLN A 108 10.97 7.75 -15.95
N ASP A 109 11.69 8.55 -15.18
CA ASP A 109 13.13 8.43 -14.98
C ASP A 109 13.49 7.48 -13.83
N GLY A 110 12.49 6.86 -13.19
CA GLY A 110 12.65 5.94 -12.06
C GLY A 110 12.87 6.65 -10.72
N ARG A 111 12.77 7.99 -10.64
CA ARG A 111 12.94 8.73 -9.40
C ARG A 111 11.74 8.52 -8.49
N ALA A 112 12.01 8.15 -7.24
CA ALA A 112 10.97 7.89 -6.24
C ALA A 112 10.56 9.18 -5.49
N TYR A 113 9.27 9.42 -5.44
CA TYR A 113 8.63 10.50 -4.67
C TYR A 113 7.79 9.90 -3.56
N LEU A 114 8.08 10.26 -2.32
CA LEU A 114 7.32 9.82 -1.16
C LEU A 114 5.89 10.39 -1.20
N LEU A 115 4.89 9.51 -1.08
CA LEU A 115 3.49 9.90 -0.96
C LEU A 115 3.03 9.93 0.49
N GLU A 116 3.18 8.79 1.19
CA GLU A 116 2.76 8.68 2.58
C GLU A 116 3.50 7.57 3.33
N LEU A 117 3.54 7.70 4.65
CA LEU A 117 3.98 6.69 5.60
C LEU A 117 2.80 6.31 6.50
N ASN A 118 2.29 5.10 6.34
CA ASN A 118 1.23 4.53 7.19
C ASN A 118 1.84 3.70 8.32
N ARG A 119 1.76 4.18 9.55
CA ARG A 119 2.26 3.47 10.75
C ARG A 119 1.20 2.51 11.31
N ARG A 120 0.66 1.65 10.47
CA ARG A 120 -0.38 0.69 10.80
C ARG A 120 -0.39 -0.47 9.83
N ILE A 121 -1.11 -1.53 10.18
CA ILE A 121 -1.41 -2.62 9.25
C ILE A 121 -2.25 -2.08 8.08
N VAL A 122 -1.91 -2.48 6.87
CA VAL A 122 -2.69 -2.27 5.65
C VAL A 122 -3.11 -3.62 5.05
N THR A 123 -4.15 -3.61 4.23
CA THR A 123 -4.92 -4.79 3.82
C THR A 123 -4.10 -5.94 3.21
N HIS A 124 -2.98 -5.65 2.55
CA HIS A 124 -2.19 -6.63 1.80
C HIS A 124 -0.88 -7.05 2.49
N MET A 125 -0.69 -6.71 3.78
CA MET A 125 0.57 -7.04 4.48
C MET A 125 0.79 -8.54 4.69
N HIS A 126 -0.28 -9.33 4.76
CA HIS A 126 -0.21 -10.79 4.84
C HIS A 126 0.39 -11.44 3.60
N MET A 127 0.31 -10.77 2.44
CA MET A 127 0.81 -11.31 1.17
C MET A 127 2.34 -11.45 1.11
N GLY A 128 3.07 -10.84 2.03
CA GLY A 128 4.53 -10.98 2.13
C GLY A 128 4.99 -12.43 2.31
N GLU A 129 4.17 -13.27 2.93
CA GLU A 129 4.45 -14.70 3.07
C GLU A 129 4.66 -15.38 1.72
N ARG A 130 3.93 -14.98 0.67
CA ARG A 130 4.05 -15.51 -0.70
C ARG A 130 5.42 -15.29 -1.33
N VAL A 131 6.18 -14.33 -0.83
CA VAL A 131 7.53 -14.00 -1.30
C VAL A 131 8.58 -14.18 -0.19
N GLY A 132 8.24 -14.96 0.84
CA GLY A 132 9.15 -15.31 1.93
C GLY A 132 9.40 -14.18 2.94
N ALA A 133 8.55 -13.16 2.96
CA ALA A 133 8.62 -12.03 3.88
C ALA A 133 7.39 -12.00 4.80
N ASP A 134 7.26 -12.99 5.68
CA ASP A 134 6.19 -13.03 6.69
C ASP A 134 6.45 -11.95 7.76
N LEU A 135 5.72 -10.83 7.62
CA LEU A 135 5.85 -9.68 8.52
C LEU A 135 5.34 -9.99 9.93
N ALA A 136 4.29 -10.80 10.05
CA ALA A 136 3.71 -11.15 11.35
C ALA A 136 4.65 -12.09 12.12
N ALA A 137 5.17 -13.11 11.46
CA ALA A 137 6.16 -14.00 12.06
C ALA A 137 7.43 -13.25 12.46
N ALA A 138 7.87 -12.25 11.69
CA ALA A 138 9.05 -11.45 12.03
C ALA A 138 8.84 -10.69 13.36
N ILE A 139 7.70 -10.04 13.58
CA ILE A 139 7.36 -9.39 14.85
C ILE A 139 7.22 -10.42 15.98
N ALA A 140 6.54 -11.54 15.73
CA ALA A 140 6.36 -12.60 16.74
C ALA A 140 7.70 -13.19 17.22
N ARG A 141 8.65 -13.40 16.31
CA ARG A 141 10.01 -13.85 16.63
C ARG A 141 10.75 -12.82 17.49
N GLN A 142 10.69 -11.54 17.10
CA GLN A 142 11.31 -10.44 17.84
C GLN A 142 10.77 -10.35 19.28
N LEU A 143 9.46 -10.43 19.47
CA LEU A 143 8.82 -10.39 20.79
C LEU A 143 9.19 -11.58 21.68
N ARG A 144 9.51 -12.73 21.06
CA ARG A 144 9.96 -13.95 21.78
C ARG A 144 11.47 -14.00 22.01
N GLY A 145 12.21 -12.98 21.58
CA GLY A 145 13.69 -12.97 21.67
C GLY A 145 14.37 -14.02 20.78
N LEU A 146 13.68 -14.48 19.73
CA LEU A 146 14.24 -15.45 18.77
C LEU A 146 15.06 -14.72 17.70
N PRO A 147 16.10 -15.36 17.14
CA PRO A 147 16.86 -14.77 16.05
C PRO A 147 15.94 -14.42 14.86
N PRO A 148 16.22 -13.33 14.11
CA PRO A 148 15.45 -12.97 12.94
C PRO A 148 15.43 -14.12 11.92
N ALA A 149 14.33 -14.25 11.19
CA ALA A 149 14.28 -15.15 10.07
C ALA A 149 15.27 -14.70 8.97
N PRO A 150 15.82 -15.61 8.16
CA PRO A 150 16.59 -15.22 6.99
C PRO A 150 15.78 -14.25 6.13
N ARG A 151 16.40 -13.16 5.70
CA ARG A 151 15.75 -12.24 4.75
C ARG A 151 15.66 -12.94 3.40
N THR A 152 14.45 -13.08 2.91
CA THR A 152 14.20 -13.53 1.53
C THR A 152 13.98 -12.30 0.69
N GLU A 153 14.80 -12.10 -0.32
CA GLU A 153 14.58 -11.07 -1.34
C GLU A 153 14.03 -11.74 -2.60
N LEU A 154 13.17 -11.02 -3.33
CA LEU A 154 12.80 -11.44 -4.68
C LEU A 154 14.08 -11.56 -5.51
N LEU A 155 14.31 -12.75 -6.05
CA LEU A 155 15.49 -13.06 -6.86
C LEU A 155 15.40 -12.41 -8.25
N SER A 156 14.18 -12.11 -8.71
CA SER A 156 13.92 -11.46 -10.01
C SER A 156 13.44 -10.02 -9.81
N GLU A 157 13.62 -9.17 -10.81
CA GLU A 157 13.14 -7.80 -10.84
C GLU A 157 11.60 -7.72 -10.67
N SER A 158 10.87 -8.75 -11.13
CA SER A 158 9.43 -8.84 -11.08
C SER A 158 8.98 -10.22 -10.59
N GLY A 159 8.10 -10.23 -9.61
CA GLY A 159 7.45 -11.42 -9.07
C GLY A 159 6.02 -11.60 -9.61
N PRO A 160 5.23 -12.51 -9.01
CA PRO A 160 3.86 -12.76 -9.42
C PRO A 160 2.95 -11.56 -9.12
N SER A 161 1.92 -11.41 -9.95
CA SER A 161 0.78 -10.53 -9.67
C SER A 161 -0.26 -11.26 -8.84
N VAL A 162 -0.97 -10.53 -7.97
CA VAL A 162 -2.00 -11.06 -7.07
C VAL A 162 -3.23 -10.16 -7.11
N ALA A 163 -4.39 -10.76 -7.40
CA ALA A 163 -5.68 -10.09 -7.31
C ALA A 163 -6.12 -9.97 -5.85
N ILE A 164 -6.47 -8.76 -5.42
CA ILE A 164 -6.92 -8.47 -4.06
C ILE A 164 -8.44 -8.68 -3.98
N PHE A 165 -8.86 -9.70 -3.25
CA PHE A 165 -10.26 -9.97 -2.98
C PHE A 165 -10.79 -9.10 -1.81
N PRO A 166 -12.02 -8.58 -1.86
CA PRO A 166 -12.97 -8.66 -2.98
C PRO A 166 -12.83 -7.54 -4.02
N ARG A 167 -11.80 -6.69 -3.94
CA ARG A 167 -11.67 -5.45 -4.73
C ARG A 167 -11.66 -5.68 -6.23
N GLU A 168 -10.89 -6.67 -6.69
CA GLU A 168 -10.81 -6.96 -8.12
C GLU A 168 -12.12 -7.53 -8.64
N TRP A 169 -12.79 -8.38 -7.85
CA TRP A 169 -14.13 -8.88 -8.16
C TRP A 169 -15.16 -7.75 -8.30
N LEU A 170 -15.16 -6.80 -7.34
CA LEU A 170 -16.07 -5.65 -7.38
C LEU A 170 -15.78 -4.71 -8.54
N ARG A 171 -14.52 -4.57 -8.93
CA ARG A 171 -14.11 -3.75 -10.06
C ARG A 171 -14.57 -4.37 -11.38
N ASP A 172 -14.32 -5.65 -11.55
CA ASP A 172 -14.61 -6.40 -12.77
C ASP A 172 -14.68 -7.91 -12.46
N PRO A 173 -15.88 -8.49 -12.34
CA PRO A 173 -16.05 -9.91 -12.04
C PRO A 173 -15.58 -10.84 -13.18
N HIS A 174 -15.31 -10.30 -14.37
CA HIS A 174 -14.76 -11.03 -15.51
C HIS A 174 -13.27 -10.75 -15.75
N SER A 175 -12.61 -10.10 -14.80
CA SER A 175 -11.20 -9.78 -14.90
C SER A 175 -10.34 -11.03 -15.02
N ARG A 176 -9.43 -11.05 -16.01
CA ARG A 176 -8.45 -12.14 -16.15
C ARG A 176 -7.62 -12.38 -14.88
N TRP A 177 -7.40 -11.34 -14.09
CA TRP A 177 -6.62 -11.41 -12.85
C TRP A 177 -7.23 -12.33 -11.80
N LEU A 178 -8.54 -12.58 -11.86
CA LEU A 178 -9.24 -13.50 -10.95
C LEU A 178 -9.08 -14.97 -11.36
N TYR A 179 -8.80 -15.24 -12.63
CA TYR A 179 -8.82 -16.60 -13.19
C TYR A 179 -7.45 -17.10 -13.62
N GLU A 180 -6.56 -16.20 -14.04
CA GLU A 180 -5.23 -16.52 -14.57
C GLU A 180 -4.11 -16.31 -13.53
N HIS A 181 -4.39 -15.61 -12.44
CA HIS A 181 -3.41 -15.23 -11.43
C HIS A 181 -3.85 -15.64 -10.02
N PRO A 182 -2.90 -15.77 -9.08
CA PRO A 182 -3.23 -15.96 -7.68
C PRO A 182 -4.12 -14.84 -7.14
N SER A 183 -5.04 -15.20 -6.25
CA SER A 183 -5.83 -14.24 -5.46
C SER A 183 -5.50 -14.39 -3.97
N ASP A 184 -5.86 -13.39 -3.17
CA ASP A 184 -5.72 -13.43 -1.72
C ASP A 184 -6.95 -14.00 -1.01
N LEU A 185 -7.79 -14.75 -1.72
CA LEU A 185 -8.90 -15.47 -1.10
C LEU A 185 -8.40 -16.37 0.03
N PRO A 186 -8.93 -16.23 1.25
CA PRO A 186 -8.57 -17.07 2.39
C PRO A 186 -9.28 -18.42 2.32
N TRP A 187 -8.84 -19.31 1.43
CA TRP A 187 -9.47 -20.60 1.16
C TRP A 187 -9.57 -21.52 2.38
N ASP A 188 -8.68 -21.34 3.33
CA ASP A 188 -8.64 -22.04 4.62
C ASP A 188 -9.64 -21.47 5.65
N GLU A 189 -10.26 -20.31 5.37
CA GLU A 189 -11.24 -19.64 6.24
C GLU A 189 -12.61 -19.45 5.58
N PRO A 190 -13.39 -20.52 5.35
CA PRO A 190 -14.66 -20.43 4.62
C PRO A 190 -15.70 -19.52 5.29
N ALA A 191 -15.65 -19.38 6.62
CA ALA A 191 -16.51 -18.46 7.35
C ALA A 191 -16.20 -16.98 7.01
N LEU A 192 -14.92 -16.64 6.86
CA LEU A 192 -14.48 -15.30 6.43
C LEU A 192 -14.88 -15.02 4.98
N ILE A 193 -14.70 -15.99 4.08
CA ILE A 193 -15.15 -15.86 2.68
C ILE A 193 -16.67 -15.58 2.64
N LYS A 194 -17.47 -16.36 3.40
CA LYS A 194 -18.92 -16.16 3.47
C LYS A 194 -19.27 -14.76 3.98
N ALA A 195 -18.59 -14.27 5.02
CA ALA A 195 -18.81 -12.94 5.56
C ALA A 195 -18.45 -11.84 4.55
N LEU A 196 -17.31 -11.97 3.86
CA LEU A 196 -16.89 -11.05 2.82
C LEU A 196 -17.88 -10.99 1.66
N LEU A 197 -18.37 -12.15 1.20
CA LEU A 197 -19.38 -12.23 0.13
C LEU A 197 -20.72 -11.60 0.55
N ALA A 198 -21.11 -11.74 1.82
CA ALA A 198 -22.34 -11.12 2.33
C ALA A 198 -22.26 -9.59 2.40
N MET A 199 -21.06 -9.02 2.44
CA MET A 199 -20.85 -7.55 2.38
C MET A 199 -20.92 -6.97 0.96
N LEU A 200 -21.03 -7.82 -0.07
CA LEU A 200 -21.08 -7.40 -1.47
C LEU A 200 -22.52 -7.16 -1.98
N HIS A 201 -23.50 -7.45 -1.14
CA HIS A 201 -24.94 -7.25 -1.37
C HIS A 201 -25.49 -6.16 -0.45
#